data_f7071264cb74a574f562fc1511aa0d09
#
_entry.id   f7071264cb74a574f562fc1511aa0d09
#
_cell.length_a   1.000
_cell.length_b   1.000
_cell.length_c   1.000
_cell.angle_alpha   90.00
_cell.angle_beta   90.00
_cell.angle_gamma   90.00
#
_symmetry.space_group_name_H-M   'P 1'
#
loop_
_entity.id
_entity.type
_entity.pdbx_description
1 polymer ?
#
loop_
_entity_poly.entity_id
_entity_poly.type
_entity_poly.pdbx_seq_one_letter_code
_entity_poly.pdbx_strand_id
1 'polypeptide(L)'
;MIKFQYYFGDIKKSKPIGFISLETFLDRHLNPKANLLSVFNQINEAAAIGNMKLKAELKMNNLYSFTVSAQFKGTRRYKDIQEFNPLAQLDFDGLTVLESVKFRDYIFKQYPQVICAYLSPSRCGVKVLLRIPKISLDNGIDEGIKEYKDYYRAIESEFSNYKGFDNSPKNLVLPLFISYDREMCYREFDNASVWDLKEIVEEPLHKKFPTPYKQYKKLKSNDKNELRAIRTFRKSLRNIICSPGHSKLRTACLIFGTRVGAGYVDRFEAQKEVEDMVRSNQYLAKGVSGYITTANWALNEGLKTPNYYN
;
A
#
# COMPACT_ATOMS: atom_id res chain seq x y z
N MET A 1 -9.33 23.49 13.22
CA MET A 1 -10.31 22.44 12.80
C MET A 1 -9.85 21.87 11.48
N ILE A 2 -9.65 20.54 11.39
CA ILE A 2 -9.20 19.86 10.18
C ILE A 2 -10.36 19.76 9.19
N LYS A 3 -10.12 20.15 7.93
CA LYS A 3 -11.12 20.10 6.86
C LYS A 3 -10.57 19.32 5.66
N PHE A 4 -11.47 18.58 5.01
CA PHE A 4 -11.18 17.84 3.79
C PHE A 4 -11.98 18.39 2.63
N GLN A 5 -11.34 18.55 1.48
CA GLN A 5 -12.07 18.79 0.24
C GLN A 5 -12.64 17.47 -0.26
N TYR A 6 -13.87 17.52 -0.79
CA TYR A 6 -14.54 16.34 -1.32
C TYR A 6 -14.95 16.51 -2.77
N TYR A 7 -15.03 15.37 -3.44
CA TYR A 7 -15.30 15.23 -4.87
C TYR A 7 -16.38 14.16 -5.05
N PHE A 8 -17.08 14.16 -6.19
CA PHE A 8 -18.07 13.12 -6.52
C PHE A 8 -17.91 12.67 -7.96
N GLY A 9 -18.05 11.34 -8.15
CA GLY A 9 -17.94 10.70 -9.44
C GLY A 9 -16.48 10.55 -9.88
N ASP A 10 -16.24 10.62 -11.18
CA ASP A 10 -14.95 10.31 -11.81
C ASP A 10 -13.77 10.91 -11.01
N ILE A 11 -12.87 10.03 -10.56
CA ILE A 11 -11.67 10.39 -9.80
C ILE A 11 -10.76 11.37 -10.54
N LYS A 12 -10.91 11.49 -11.88
CA LYS A 12 -10.19 12.47 -12.70
C LYS A 12 -10.71 13.89 -12.51
N LYS A 13 -11.94 14.05 -11.99
CA LYS A 13 -12.46 15.36 -11.64
C LYS A 13 -11.60 15.96 -10.53
N SER A 14 -10.96 17.07 -10.83
CA SER A 14 -10.00 17.72 -9.93
C SER A 14 -10.56 18.92 -9.16
N LYS A 15 -11.77 19.39 -9.50
CA LYS A 15 -12.42 20.50 -8.79
C LYS A 15 -13.22 19.95 -7.60
N PRO A 16 -12.99 20.45 -6.39
CA PRO A 16 -13.77 20.06 -5.22
C PRO A 16 -15.20 20.58 -5.31
N ILE A 17 -16.13 19.87 -4.70
CA ILE A 17 -17.53 20.28 -4.54
C ILE A 17 -17.68 21.15 -3.29
N GLY A 18 -16.85 20.91 -2.26
CA GLY A 18 -16.89 21.64 -1.00
C GLY A 18 -15.91 21.06 0.02
N PHE A 19 -16.16 21.42 1.28
CA PHE A 19 -15.36 20.98 2.43
C PHE A 19 -16.24 20.25 3.44
N ILE A 20 -15.65 19.32 4.16
CA ILE A 20 -16.22 18.72 5.38
C ILE A 20 -15.19 18.74 6.51
N SER A 21 -15.64 18.75 7.76
CA SER A 21 -14.75 18.56 8.90
C SER A 21 -14.36 17.10 9.06
N LEU A 22 -13.30 16.83 9.85
CA LEU A 22 -12.92 15.47 10.24
C LEU A 22 -14.07 14.73 10.92
N GLU A 23 -14.80 15.39 11.82
CA GLU A 23 -15.94 14.82 12.54
C GLU A 23 -17.06 14.40 11.56
N THR A 24 -17.39 15.27 10.59
CA THR A 24 -18.37 14.94 9.54
C THR A 24 -17.88 13.79 8.65
N PHE A 25 -16.58 13.73 8.37
CA PHE A 25 -15.98 12.63 7.62
C PHE A 25 -16.14 11.29 8.38
N LEU A 26 -15.83 11.26 9.68
CA LEU A 26 -15.99 10.08 10.51
C LEU A 26 -17.47 9.66 10.61
N ASP A 27 -18.37 10.60 10.87
CA ASP A 27 -19.81 10.31 10.94
C ASP A 27 -20.34 9.70 9.64
N ARG A 28 -19.93 10.21 8.48
CA ARG A 28 -20.37 9.66 7.19
C ARG A 28 -19.86 8.24 6.90
N HIS A 29 -18.77 7.81 7.53
CA HIS A 29 -18.30 6.43 7.45
C HIS A 29 -19.07 5.50 8.38
N LEU A 30 -19.51 5.99 9.53
CA LEU A 30 -20.34 5.25 10.50
C LEU A 30 -21.81 5.19 10.07
N ASN A 31 -22.33 6.33 9.57
CA ASN A 31 -23.75 6.57 9.30
C ASN A 31 -23.96 7.09 7.87
N PRO A 32 -23.67 6.29 6.82
CA PRO A 32 -23.86 6.71 5.45
C PRO A 32 -25.33 6.88 5.12
N LYS A 33 -25.65 7.77 4.16
CA LYS A 33 -27.00 7.89 3.62
C LYS A 33 -27.45 6.59 2.96
N ALA A 34 -28.76 6.33 2.99
CA ALA A 34 -29.36 5.08 2.49
C ALA A 34 -28.99 4.74 1.02
N ASN A 35 -28.91 5.75 0.15
CA ASN A 35 -28.49 5.54 -1.24
C ASN A 35 -27.04 5.03 -1.38
N LEU A 36 -26.13 5.43 -0.48
CA LEU A 36 -24.75 4.94 -0.46
C LEU A 36 -24.66 3.49 0.05
N LEU A 37 -25.53 3.07 0.95
CA LEU A 37 -25.58 1.69 1.43
C LEU A 37 -25.81 0.71 0.27
N SER A 38 -26.75 1.03 -0.64
CA SER A 38 -26.99 0.21 -1.83
C SER A 38 -25.74 0.13 -2.72
N VAL A 39 -25.02 1.24 -2.90
CA VAL A 39 -23.78 1.26 -3.69
C VAL A 39 -22.69 0.40 -3.02
N PHE A 40 -22.52 0.47 -1.71
CA PHE A 40 -21.56 -0.39 -0.99
C PHE A 40 -21.89 -1.86 -1.12
N ASN A 41 -23.17 -2.25 -1.06
CA ASN A 41 -23.59 -3.64 -1.27
C ASN A 41 -23.22 -4.11 -2.67
N GLN A 42 -23.52 -3.34 -3.72
CA GLN A 42 -23.13 -3.67 -5.09
C GLN A 42 -21.60 -3.80 -5.27
N ILE A 43 -20.81 -2.93 -4.63
CA ILE A 43 -19.34 -3.02 -4.63
C ILE A 43 -18.86 -4.31 -3.96
N ASN A 44 -19.48 -4.69 -2.84
CA ASN A 44 -19.15 -5.92 -2.12
C ASN A 44 -19.50 -7.16 -2.92
N GLU A 45 -20.66 -7.18 -3.57
CA GLU A 45 -21.08 -8.25 -4.47
C GLU A 45 -20.13 -8.39 -5.66
N ALA A 46 -19.79 -7.27 -6.32
CA ALA A 46 -18.84 -7.26 -7.42
C ALA A 46 -17.45 -7.76 -6.98
N ALA A 47 -17.02 -7.42 -5.76
CA ALA A 47 -15.77 -7.93 -5.20
C ALA A 47 -15.83 -9.43 -4.91
N ALA A 48 -16.95 -9.92 -4.35
CA ALA A 48 -17.14 -11.33 -4.00
C ALA A 48 -17.11 -12.26 -5.23
N ILE A 49 -17.68 -11.80 -6.36
CA ILE A 49 -17.65 -12.56 -7.64
C ILE A 49 -16.40 -12.29 -8.47
N GLY A 50 -15.43 -11.51 -7.97
CA GLY A 50 -14.19 -11.19 -8.67
C GLY A 50 -14.34 -10.23 -9.85
N ASN A 51 -15.47 -9.54 -10.01
CA ASN A 51 -15.70 -8.57 -11.09
C ASN A 51 -15.03 -7.23 -10.77
N MET A 52 -13.71 -7.18 -10.96
CA MET A 52 -12.89 -6.02 -10.63
C MET A 52 -13.23 -4.78 -11.46
N LYS A 53 -13.71 -4.98 -12.72
CA LYS A 53 -14.12 -3.88 -13.61
C LYS A 53 -15.38 -3.19 -13.05
N LEU A 54 -16.43 -3.96 -12.78
CA LEU A 54 -17.67 -3.43 -12.20
C LEU A 54 -17.41 -2.75 -10.85
N LYS A 55 -16.59 -3.39 -9.97
CA LYS A 55 -16.18 -2.81 -8.70
C LYS A 55 -15.53 -1.43 -8.86
N ALA A 56 -14.63 -1.28 -9.83
CA ALA A 56 -13.96 0.00 -10.10
C ALA A 56 -14.93 1.04 -10.66
N GLU A 57 -15.79 0.67 -11.60
CA GLU A 57 -16.82 1.54 -12.17
C GLU A 57 -17.81 2.05 -11.10
N LEU A 58 -18.31 1.17 -10.25
CA LEU A 58 -19.19 1.54 -9.14
C LEU A 58 -18.54 2.53 -8.18
N LYS A 59 -17.27 2.31 -7.78
CA LYS A 59 -16.52 3.24 -6.94
C LYS A 59 -16.37 4.61 -7.61
N MET A 60 -15.92 4.62 -8.87
CA MET A 60 -15.64 5.87 -9.57
C MET A 60 -16.88 6.71 -9.85
N ASN A 61 -18.01 6.07 -10.13
CA ASN A 61 -19.19 6.79 -10.57
C ASN A 61 -20.14 7.19 -9.43
N ASN A 62 -20.09 6.48 -8.28
CA ASN A 62 -21.13 6.59 -7.25
C ASN A 62 -20.60 6.99 -5.89
N LEU A 63 -19.28 7.00 -5.66
CA LEU A 63 -18.73 7.34 -4.35
C LEU A 63 -18.17 8.77 -4.32
N TYR A 64 -18.28 9.38 -3.15
CA TYR A 64 -17.49 10.55 -2.81
C TYR A 64 -16.04 10.16 -2.53
N SER A 65 -15.13 11.08 -2.83
CA SER A 65 -13.72 10.95 -2.48
C SER A 65 -13.20 12.22 -1.82
N PHE A 66 -12.15 12.11 -1.03
CA PHE A 66 -11.62 13.18 -0.18
C PHE A 66 -10.12 13.31 -0.32
N THR A 67 -9.60 14.54 -0.33
CA THR A 67 -8.18 14.79 -0.10
C THR A 67 -7.98 15.08 1.37
N VAL A 68 -7.28 14.19 2.06
CA VAL A 68 -7.13 14.24 3.53
C VAL A 68 -5.81 14.86 3.96
N SER A 69 -4.76 14.76 3.15
CA SER A 69 -3.43 15.25 3.50
C SER A 69 -3.16 16.69 3.05
N ALA A 70 -3.91 17.20 2.07
CA ALA A 70 -3.75 18.57 1.57
C ALA A 70 -5.07 19.16 1.07
N GLN A 71 -5.15 20.50 1.11
CA GLN A 71 -6.20 21.32 0.51
C GLN A 71 -5.63 22.07 -0.70
N PHE A 72 -6.46 22.32 -1.73
CA PHE A 72 -6.05 22.87 -3.01
C PHE A 72 -6.86 24.12 -3.37
N LYS A 73 -6.21 25.10 -3.96
CA LYS A 73 -6.89 26.28 -4.54
C LYS A 73 -7.38 25.94 -5.95
N GLY A 74 -8.67 25.65 -6.06
CA GLY A 74 -9.32 25.37 -7.35
C GLY A 74 -9.20 23.93 -7.80
N THR A 75 -8.03 23.48 -8.28
CA THR A 75 -7.85 22.11 -8.78
C THR A 75 -6.87 21.31 -7.96
N ARG A 76 -7.08 20.02 -7.90
CA ARG A 76 -6.23 19.06 -7.17
C ARG A 76 -4.93 18.79 -7.94
N ARG A 77 -3.97 19.72 -7.82
CA ARG A 77 -2.62 19.64 -8.41
C ARG A 77 -1.60 20.12 -7.39
N TYR A 78 -0.39 19.62 -7.46
CA TYR A 78 0.70 20.00 -6.55
C TYR A 78 0.91 21.51 -6.45
N LYS A 79 0.91 22.20 -7.58
CA LYS A 79 1.08 23.67 -7.63
C LYS A 79 -0.06 24.47 -7.04
N ASP A 80 -1.20 23.83 -6.82
CA ASP A 80 -2.42 24.46 -6.28
C ASP A 80 -2.61 24.12 -4.79
N ILE A 81 -1.62 23.48 -4.11
CA ILE A 81 -1.67 23.22 -2.68
C ILE A 81 -1.73 24.55 -1.93
N GLN A 82 -2.75 24.68 -1.06
CA GLN A 82 -3.01 25.85 -0.24
C GLN A 82 -2.71 25.61 1.25
N GLU A 83 -2.85 24.38 1.70
CA GLU A 83 -2.61 23.98 3.08
C GLU A 83 -2.31 22.48 3.14
N PHE A 84 -1.40 22.09 4.04
CA PHE A 84 -1.22 20.69 4.43
C PHE A 84 -2.02 20.41 5.70
N ASN A 85 -2.84 19.37 5.66
CA ASN A 85 -3.40 18.82 6.88
C ASN A 85 -2.35 17.98 7.60
N PRO A 86 -2.32 17.95 8.93
CA PRO A 86 -1.38 17.16 9.71
C PRO A 86 -1.75 15.66 9.70
N LEU A 87 -1.99 15.12 8.52
CA LEU A 87 -2.46 13.76 8.29
C LEU A 87 -1.77 13.10 7.09
N ALA A 88 -1.40 11.84 7.28
CA ALA A 88 -1.05 10.94 6.18
C ALA A 88 -2.15 9.87 6.05
N GLN A 89 -2.44 9.46 4.81
CA GLN A 89 -3.32 8.32 4.54
C GLN A 89 -2.50 7.07 4.24
N LEU A 90 -2.93 5.92 4.76
CA LEU A 90 -2.39 4.62 4.41
C LEU A 90 -3.48 3.79 3.75
N ASP A 91 -3.06 2.92 2.87
CA ASP A 91 -3.92 2.00 2.15
C ASP A 91 -3.36 0.58 2.20
N PHE A 92 -4.21 -0.38 2.53
CA PHE A 92 -3.88 -1.79 2.55
C PHE A 92 -4.94 -2.54 1.76
N ASP A 93 -4.59 -3.05 0.59
CA ASP A 93 -5.50 -3.71 -0.34
C ASP A 93 -5.22 -5.21 -0.47
N GLY A 94 -6.16 -5.96 -1.05
CA GLY A 94 -5.97 -7.38 -1.36
C GLY A 94 -6.00 -8.31 -0.14
N LEU A 95 -6.66 -7.88 0.92
CA LEU A 95 -6.94 -8.69 2.10
C LEU A 95 -8.27 -9.44 1.92
N THR A 96 -8.46 -10.52 2.66
CA THR A 96 -9.82 -11.07 2.88
C THR A 96 -10.60 -10.18 3.84
N VAL A 97 -11.92 -10.33 3.88
CA VAL A 97 -12.78 -9.57 4.81
C VAL A 97 -12.35 -9.79 6.26
N LEU A 98 -12.06 -11.04 6.64
CA LEU A 98 -11.64 -11.40 8.00
C LEU A 98 -10.26 -10.82 8.35
N GLU A 99 -9.32 -10.87 7.39
CA GLU A 99 -8.00 -10.24 7.56
C GLU A 99 -8.13 -8.72 7.72
N SER A 100 -9.00 -8.09 6.92
CA SER A 100 -9.24 -6.64 6.99
C SER A 100 -9.79 -6.22 8.35
N VAL A 101 -10.78 -6.93 8.90
CA VAL A 101 -11.33 -6.64 10.23
C VAL A 101 -10.25 -6.76 11.31
N LYS A 102 -9.53 -7.89 11.34
CA LYS A 102 -8.45 -8.11 12.31
C LYS A 102 -7.32 -7.08 12.18
N PHE A 103 -6.98 -6.72 10.97
CA PHE A 103 -5.91 -5.76 10.71
C PHE A 103 -6.32 -4.32 11.08
N ARG A 104 -7.57 -3.90 10.80
CA ARG A 104 -8.13 -2.63 11.25
C ARG A 104 -7.98 -2.46 12.76
N ASP A 105 -8.45 -3.46 13.52
CA ASP A 105 -8.43 -3.42 14.98
C ASP A 105 -7.00 -3.44 15.53
N TYR A 106 -6.13 -4.25 14.91
CA TYR A 106 -4.73 -4.33 15.28
C TYR A 106 -4.00 -3.00 15.06
N ILE A 107 -4.07 -2.41 13.85
CA ILE A 107 -3.32 -1.20 13.51
C ILE A 107 -3.77 -0.03 14.39
N PHE A 108 -5.07 0.08 14.69
CA PHE A 108 -5.57 1.10 15.58
C PHE A 108 -5.07 0.94 17.02
N LYS A 109 -5.01 -0.29 17.52
CA LYS A 109 -4.53 -0.58 18.87
C LYS A 109 -3.03 -0.40 18.99
N GLN A 110 -2.28 -0.81 17.97
CA GLN A 110 -0.82 -0.84 18.00
C GLN A 110 -0.20 0.54 17.80
N TYR A 111 -0.84 1.40 17.01
CA TYR A 111 -0.29 2.71 16.64
C TYR A 111 -1.14 3.85 17.24
N PRO A 112 -0.68 4.47 18.34
CA PRO A 112 -1.41 5.58 18.96
C PRO A 112 -1.49 6.82 18.07
N GLN A 113 -0.72 6.89 16.99
CA GLN A 113 -0.75 7.96 15.99
C GLN A 113 -1.93 7.83 15.01
N VAL A 114 -2.60 6.67 14.96
CA VAL A 114 -3.75 6.42 14.07
C VAL A 114 -4.97 7.17 14.59
N ILE A 115 -5.51 8.08 13.77
CA ILE A 115 -6.76 8.81 14.04
C ILE A 115 -7.96 7.91 13.79
N CYS A 116 -7.98 7.24 12.65
CA CYS A 116 -9.01 6.25 12.35
C CYS A 116 -8.48 5.15 11.44
N ALA A 117 -9.06 3.95 11.60
CA ALA A 117 -8.85 2.81 10.74
C ALA A 117 -10.21 2.19 10.40
N TYR A 118 -10.47 1.94 9.11
CA TYR A 118 -11.75 1.44 8.62
C TYR A 118 -11.59 0.58 7.38
N LEU A 119 -12.58 -0.25 7.11
CA LEU A 119 -12.60 -1.13 5.95
C LEU A 119 -12.77 -0.32 4.65
N SER A 120 -12.07 -0.73 3.61
CA SER A 120 -12.26 -0.17 2.26
C SER A 120 -13.70 -0.42 1.75
N PRO A 121 -14.18 0.30 0.72
CA PRO A 121 -15.55 0.12 0.20
C PRO A 121 -15.90 -1.31 -0.21
N SER A 122 -14.91 -2.13 -0.57
CA SER A 122 -15.10 -3.56 -0.90
C SER A 122 -14.88 -4.49 0.28
N ARG A 123 -14.58 -3.97 1.46
CA ARG A 123 -14.22 -4.70 2.68
C ARG A 123 -12.98 -5.60 2.55
N CYS A 124 -12.30 -5.56 1.41
CA CYS A 124 -11.10 -6.35 1.13
C CYS A 124 -9.82 -5.52 1.27
N GLY A 125 -9.80 -4.60 2.22
CA GLY A 125 -8.68 -3.72 2.53
C GLY A 125 -9.00 -2.80 3.68
N VAL A 126 -7.98 -2.11 4.19
CA VAL A 126 -8.07 -1.17 5.32
C VAL A 126 -7.52 0.18 4.90
N LYS A 127 -8.23 1.24 5.26
CA LYS A 127 -7.82 2.62 5.10
C LYS A 127 -7.50 3.20 6.48
N VAL A 128 -6.42 3.96 6.57
CA VAL A 128 -5.95 4.53 7.85
C VAL A 128 -5.63 6.00 7.66
N LEU A 129 -6.03 6.82 8.60
CA LEU A 129 -5.54 8.19 8.76
C LEU A 129 -4.59 8.25 9.95
N LEU A 130 -3.39 8.73 9.72
CA LEU A 130 -2.30 8.79 10.69
C LEU A 130 -1.92 10.25 10.93
N ARG A 131 -1.78 10.64 12.20
CA ARG A 131 -1.36 11.99 12.58
C ARG A 131 0.14 12.16 12.34
N ILE A 132 0.48 13.16 11.53
CA ILE A 132 1.85 13.63 11.31
C ILE A 132 1.98 15.06 11.84
N PRO A 133 3.20 15.60 12.01
CA PRO A 133 3.39 17.01 12.32
C PRO A 133 2.72 17.92 11.29
N LYS A 134 2.38 19.12 11.71
CA LYS A 134 1.86 20.14 10.78
C LYS A 134 2.99 20.67 9.91
N ILE A 135 2.82 20.54 8.61
CA ILE A 135 3.76 21.05 7.61
C ILE A 135 3.39 22.49 7.31
N SER A 136 4.36 23.40 7.38
CA SER A 136 4.18 24.81 7.03
C SER A 136 4.41 25.06 5.55
N LEU A 137 3.78 26.13 5.03
CA LEU A 137 4.03 26.68 3.70
C LEU A 137 5.01 27.88 3.71
N ASP A 138 5.55 28.24 4.88
CA ASP A 138 6.41 29.41 5.03
C ASP A 138 7.66 29.36 4.10
N ASN A 139 8.16 28.13 3.86
CA ASN A 139 9.29 27.89 2.95
C ASN A 139 8.86 27.52 1.51
N GLY A 140 7.57 27.67 1.19
CA GLY A 140 7.00 27.38 -0.12
C GLY A 140 6.44 25.96 -0.27
N ILE A 141 5.67 25.77 -1.35
CA ILE A 141 4.94 24.52 -1.63
C ILE A 141 5.89 23.34 -1.85
N ASP A 142 6.98 23.54 -2.59
CA ASP A 142 7.91 22.47 -2.96
C ASP A 142 8.63 21.89 -1.73
N GLU A 143 9.02 22.74 -0.79
CA GLU A 143 9.63 22.30 0.46
C GLU A 143 8.62 21.57 1.36
N GLY A 144 7.37 22.04 1.43
CA GLY A 144 6.30 21.33 2.13
C GLY A 144 5.98 19.96 1.50
N ILE A 145 6.02 19.83 0.18
CA ILE A 145 5.87 18.54 -0.51
C ILE A 145 7.03 17.60 -0.17
N LYS A 146 8.24 18.11 -0.12
CA LYS A 146 9.44 17.34 0.24
C LYS A 146 9.34 16.84 1.67
N GLU A 147 8.99 17.72 2.62
CA GLU A 147 8.79 17.36 4.02
C GLU A 147 7.70 16.29 4.18
N TYR A 148 6.54 16.42 3.52
CA TYR A 148 5.52 15.37 3.51
C TYR A 148 6.06 14.03 3.01
N LYS A 149 6.84 14.04 1.94
CA LYS A 149 7.43 12.81 1.39
C LYS A 149 8.47 12.19 2.33
N ASP A 150 9.14 12.99 3.15
CA ASP A 150 10.07 12.50 4.16
C ASP A 150 9.32 11.75 5.27
N TYR A 151 8.23 12.34 5.79
CA TYR A 151 7.33 11.62 6.70
C TYR A 151 6.78 10.36 6.06
N TYR A 152 6.36 10.44 4.80
CA TYR A 152 5.78 9.27 4.14
C TYR A 152 6.81 8.15 3.89
N ARG A 153 8.08 8.48 3.64
CA ARG A 153 9.17 7.48 3.56
C ARG A 153 9.38 6.74 4.88
N ALA A 154 9.30 7.45 5.97
CA ALA A 154 9.39 6.85 7.29
C ALA A 154 8.20 5.91 7.57
N ILE A 155 6.98 6.35 7.23
CA ILE A 155 5.76 5.55 7.29
C ILE A 155 5.90 4.31 6.38
N GLU A 156 6.36 4.48 5.13
CA GLU A 156 6.60 3.38 4.19
C GLU A 156 7.59 2.36 4.76
N SER A 157 8.66 2.81 5.41
CA SER A 157 9.64 1.93 6.07
C SER A 157 9.01 1.05 7.13
N GLU A 158 8.12 1.60 7.96
CA GLU A 158 7.41 0.87 9.02
C GLU A 158 6.37 -0.10 8.45
N PHE A 159 5.57 0.36 7.49
CA PHE A 159 4.38 -0.37 7.04
C PHE A 159 4.59 -1.24 5.79
N SER A 160 5.70 -1.11 5.07
CA SER A 160 5.94 -1.84 3.82
C SER A 160 5.94 -3.37 3.95
N ASN A 161 6.21 -3.88 5.15
CA ASN A 161 6.19 -5.32 5.44
C ASN A 161 4.80 -5.88 5.74
N TYR A 162 3.79 -5.04 5.92
CA TYR A 162 2.42 -5.51 6.12
C TYR A 162 1.80 -5.92 4.79
N LYS A 163 1.03 -7.00 4.82
CA LYS A 163 0.32 -7.52 3.65
C LYS A 163 -0.61 -6.46 3.07
N GLY A 164 -0.48 -6.23 1.78
CA GLY A 164 -1.39 -5.34 1.05
C GLY A 164 -1.05 -3.85 1.13
N PHE A 165 0.03 -3.46 1.80
CA PHE A 165 0.45 -2.06 1.84
C PHE A 165 0.61 -1.49 0.43
N ASP A 166 -0.09 -0.39 0.15
CA ASP A 166 0.02 0.40 -1.07
C ASP A 166 0.68 1.73 -0.76
N ASN A 167 1.78 2.04 -1.44
CA ASN A 167 2.50 3.30 -1.26
C ASN A 167 1.97 4.44 -2.16
N SER A 168 0.90 4.21 -2.92
CA SER A 168 0.29 5.24 -3.77
C SER A 168 -0.15 6.50 -3.00
N PRO A 169 -0.61 6.40 -1.73
CA PRO A 169 -1.01 7.56 -0.93
C PRO A 169 0.09 8.55 -0.59
N LYS A 170 1.36 8.26 -0.87
CA LYS A 170 2.44 9.28 -0.87
C LYS A 170 2.18 10.43 -1.84
N ASN A 171 1.28 10.22 -2.78
CA ASN A 171 0.82 11.21 -3.72
C ASN A 171 -0.30 12.06 -3.09
N LEU A 172 0.01 13.28 -2.67
CA LEU A 172 -0.91 14.22 -2.02
C LEU A 172 -2.17 14.52 -2.82
N VAL A 173 -2.12 14.37 -4.15
CA VAL A 173 -3.29 14.59 -5.01
C VAL A 173 -4.16 13.34 -5.16
N LEU A 174 -3.78 12.20 -4.55
CA LEU A 174 -4.59 11.00 -4.58
C LEU A 174 -5.74 11.11 -3.57
N PRO A 175 -7.02 11.00 -4.01
CA PRO A 175 -8.13 11.06 -3.10
C PRO A 175 -8.45 9.70 -2.51
N LEU A 176 -9.02 9.72 -1.33
CA LEU A 176 -9.51 8.60 -0.57
C LEU A 176 -11.03 8.47 -0.75
N PHE A 177 -11.53 7.31 -1.18
CA PHE A 177 -12.98 7.09 -1.30
C PHE A 177 -13.66 6.95 0.06
N ILE A 178 -14.89 7.47 0.16
CA ILE A 178 -15.77 7.17 1.28
C ILE A 178 -16.00 5.67 1.37
N SER A 179 -16.16 5.19 2.61
CA SER A 179 -16.51 3.79 2.89
C SER A 179 -17.64 3.71 3.90
N TYR A 180 -18.10 2.52 4.17
CA TYR A 180 -18.99 2.19 5.28
C TYR A 180 -18.36 1.11 6.15
N ASP A 181 -18.11 1.48 7.39
CA ASP A 181 -17.65 0.54 8.42
C ASP A 181 -18.26 0.93 9.76
N ARG A 182 -19.31 0.19 10.16
CA ARG A 182 -20.02 0.43 11.41
C ARG A 182 -19.13 0.25 12.65
N GLU A 183 -18.08 -0.54 12.51
CA GLU A 183 -17.12 -0.84 13.58
C GLU A 183 -15.79 -0.11 13.37
N MET A 184 -15.79 0.98 12.60
CA MET A 184 -14.61 1.81 12.39
C MET A 184 -13.98 2.17 13.74
N CYS A 185 -12.67 1.93 13.86
CA CYS A 185 -11.91 2.38 15.01
C CYS A 185 -11.50 3.84 14.81
N TYR A 186 -11.74 4.70 15.79
CA TYR A 186 -11.32 6.11 15.72
C TYR A 186 -11.06 6.70 17.12
N ARG A 187 -10.33 7.79 17.15
CA ARG A 187 -10.09 8.64 18.32
C ARG A 187 -10.16 10.11 17.93
N GLU A 188 -10.37 10.97 18.90
CA GLU A 188 -10.30 12.42 18.71
C GLU A 188 -8.89 12.80 18.25
N PHE A 189 -8.79 13.80 17.39
CA PHE A 189 -7.52 14.20 16.80
C PHE A 189 -6.46 14.53 17.85
N ASP A 190 -6.82 15.25 18.90
CA ASP A 190 -5.88 15.68 19.93
C ASP A 190 -5.42 14.55 20.85
N ASN A 191 -6.18 13.45 20.91
CA ASN A 191 -5.84 12.25 21.67
C ASN A 191 -4.91 11.30 20.90
N ALA A 192 -4.64 11.52 19.61
CA ALA A 192 -3.67 10.76 18.86
C ALA A 192 -2.25 11.33 19.09
N SER A 193 -1.28 10.46 19.25
CA SER A 193 0.14 10.84 19.22
C SER A 193 0.50 11.37 17.83
N VAL A 194 1.57 12.14 17.74
CA VAL A 194 2.10 12.61 16.46
C VAL A 194 3.17 11.61 15.99
N TRP A 195 3.18 11.28 14.71
CA TRP A 195 4.24 10.47 14.12
C TRP A 195 5.51 11.31 14.01
N ASP A 196 6.50 11.06 14.87
CA ASP A 196 7.77 11.77 14.85
C ASP A 196 8.82 10.98 14.05
N LEU A 197 9.58 11.67 13.19
CA LEU A 197 10.71 11.08 12.47
C LEU A 197 11.83 10.60 13.41
N LYS A 198 11.95 11.19 14.60
CA LYS A 198 12.97 10.83 15.59
C LYS A 198 12.73 9.48 16.26
N GLU A 199 11.49 9.01 16.32
CA GLU A 199 11.15 7.69 16.88
C GLU A 199 11.58 6.52 15.99
N ILE A 200 11.98 6.80 14.75
CA ILE A 200 12.34 5.77 13.76
C ILE A 200 13.82 5.36 13.85
N VAL A 201 14.64 6.15 14.55
CA VAL A 201 16.10 5.93 14.68
C VAL A 201 16.45 4.92 15.78
N GLU A 202 15.53 4.62 16.69
CA GLU A 202 15.74 3.64 17.74
C GLU A 202 14.96 2.35 17.46
N GLU A 203 15.65 1.40 16.85
CA GLU A 203 15.28 0.00 16.58
C GLU A 203 13.87 -0.24 15.99
N PRO A 204 13.78 -0.80 14.80
CA PRO A 204 12.50 -1.32 14.31
C PRO A 204 12.07 -2.41 15.29
N LEU A 205 11.06 -2.11 16.10
CA LEU A 205 10.30 -3.12 16.82
C LEU A 205 9.67 -4.05 15.77
N HIS A 206 10.45 -5.00 15.29
CA HIS A 206 9.99 -6.15 14.54
C HIS A 206 9.03 -6.99 15.40
N LYS A 207 7.91 -6.40 15.82
CA LYS A 207 6.77 -7.19 16.25
C LYS A 207 6.17 -7.78 14.98
N LYS A 208 6.79 -8.89 14.55
CA LYS A 208 6.27 -9.78 13.53
C LYS A 208 4.78 -9.99 13.82
N PHE A 209 3.92 -9.49 12.91
CA PHE A 209 2.65 -10.17 12.77
C PHE A 209 2.98 -11.65 12.69
N PRO A 210 2.30 -12.52 13.41
CA PRO A 210 2.35 -13.92 13.09
C PRO A 210 1.60 -14.09 11.75
N THR A 211 2.22 -13.67 10.65
CA THR A 211 1.95 -14.36 9.42
C THR A 211 2.29 -15.81 9.76
N PRO A 212 1.43 -16.78 9.44
CA PRO A 212 1.84 -18.16 9.48
C PRO A 212 2.86 -18.39 8.35
N TYR A 213 4.00 -17.71 8.42
CA TYR A 213 5.17 -18.18 7.74
C TYR A 213 5.55 -19.43 8.54
N LYS A 214 5.10 -20.60 8.06
CA LYS A 214 5.84 -21.81 8.34
C LYS A 214 7.29 -21.41 8.15
N GLN A 215 8.10 -21.47 9.23
CA GLN A 215 9.54 -21.39 9.09
C GLN A 215 9.88 -22.50 8.08
N TYR A 216 10.16 -22.09 6.85
CA TYR A 216 10.68 -23.02 5.87
C TYR A 216 12.08 -23.40 6.38
N LYS A 217 12.14 -24.45 7.22
CA LYS A 217 13.41 -25.10 7.51
C LYS A 217 13.98 -25.43 6.14
N LYS A 218 15.19 -24.90 5.86
CA LYS A 218 16.01 -25.36 4.73
C LYS A 218 15.96 -26.89 4.78
N LEU A 219 15.16 -27.50 3.89
CA LEU A 219 15.27 -28.93 3.67
C LEU A 219 16.74 -29.10 3.34
N LYS A 220 17.46 -30.03 4.00
CA LYS A 220 18.88 -30.28 3.71
C LYS A 220 19.02 -30.33 2.19
N SER A 221 19.41 -29.20 1.63
CA SER A 221 19.37 -28.94 0.20
C SER A 221 20.37 -29.92 -0.41
N ASN A 222 19.88 -30.74 -1.30
CA ASN A 222 20.79 -31.40 -2.22
C ASN A 222 21.37 -30.27 -3.07
N ASP A 223 22.67 -29.95 -2.95
CA ASP A 223 23.35 -28.84 -3.64
C ASP A 223 23.03 -28.80 -5.14
N LYS A 224 22.67 -29.95 -5.74
CA LYS A 224 22.21 -30.06 -7.13
C LYS A 224 20.89 -29.25 -7.38
N ASN A 225 19.91 -29.28 -6.49
CA ASN A 225 18.63 -28.62 -6.69
C ASN A 225 18.75 -27.12 -6.47
N GLU A 226 19.57 -26.67 -5.54
CA GLU A 226 19.93 -25.29 -5.36
C GLU A 226 20.59 -24.72 -6.61
N LEU A 227 21.67 -25.37 -7.07
CA LEU A 227 22.36 -25.00 -8.30
C LEU A 227 21.43 -25.02 -9.53
N ARG A 228 20.51 -25.97 -9.61
CA ARG A 228 19.51 -26.06 -10.68
C ARG A 228 18.55 -24.85 -10.62
N ALA A 229 18.07 -24.48 -9.45
CA ALA A 229 17.17 -23.32 -9.27
C ALA A 229 17.84 -22.02 -9.70
N ILE A 230 19.05 -21.74 -9.20
CA ILE A 230 19.84 -20.56 -9.53
C ILE A 230 20.20 -20.52 -11.03
N ARG A 231 20.65 -21.60 -11.61
CA ARG A 231 20.97 -21.66 -13.05
C ARG A 231 19.77 -21.41 -13.93
N THR A 232 18.61 -21.97 -13.58
CA THR A 232 17.36 -21.76 -14.32
C THR A 232 16.94 -20.29 -14.25
N PHE A 233 17.04 -19.68 -13.07
CA PHE A 233 16.74 -18.26 -12.88
C PHE A 233 17.68 -17.37 -13.71
N ARG A 234 19.00 -17.57 -13.61
CA ARG A 234 20.00 -16.84 -14.40
C ARG A 234 19.76 -16.96 -15.91
N LYS A 235 19.42 -18.16 -16.39
CA LYS A 235 19.07 -18.37 -17.81
C LYS A 235 17.84 -17.57 -18.20
N SER A 236 16.81 -17.56 -17.39
CA SER A 236 15.59 -16.80 -17.65
C SER A 236 15.85 -15.29 -17.74
N LEU A 237 16.70 -14.74 -16.87
CA LEU A 237 17.05 -13.32 -16.90
C LEU A 237 17.97 -12.93 -18.06
N ARG A 238 18.90 -13.80 -18.47
CA ARG A 238 19.74 -13.58 -19.66
C ARG A 238 18.92 -13.50 -20.94
N ASN A 239 17.75 -14.13 -20.98
CA ASN A 239 16.84 -14.09 -22.12
C ASN A 239 15.99 -12.78 -22.17
N ILE A 240 16.17 -11.84 -21.22
CA ILE A 240 15.57 -10.51 -21.29
C ILE A 240 16.47 -9.64 -22.16
N ILE A 241 16.13 -9.54 -23.43
CA ILE A 241 16.90 -8.82 -24.46
C ILE A 241 16.19 -7.59 -25.00
N CYS A 242 15.07 -7.17 -24.38
CA CYS A 242 14.27 -6.02 -24.80
C CYS A 242 13.70 -5.26 -23.60
N SER A 243 13.50 -3.97 -23.77
CA SER A 243 12.79 -3.09 -22.84
C SER A 243 11.36 -2.85 -23.35
N PRO A 244 10.32 -2.81 -22.50
CA PRO A 244 10.35 -2.97 -21.05
C PRO A 244 10.39 -4.45 -20.61
N GLY A 245 11.36 -4.79 -19.77
CA GLY A 245 11.58 -6.14 -19.26
C GLY A 245 10.69 -6.59 -18.11
N HIS A 246 9.75 -5.76 -17.64
CA HIS A 246 8.99 -6.00 -16.41
C HIS A 246 8.22 -7.34 -16.39
N SER A 247 7.52 -7.72 -17.46
CA SER A 247 6.72 -8.95 -17.46
C SER A 247 7.61 -10.21 -17.42
N LYS A 248 8.70 -10.22 -18.18
CA LYS A 248 9.65 -11.35 -18.18
C LYS A 248 10.41 -11.47 -16.87
N LEU A 249 10.85 -10.34 -16.30
CA LEU A 249 11.48 -10.26 -15.00
C LEU A 249 10.53 -10.77 -13.90
N ARG A 250 9.30 -10.28 -13.89
CA ARG A 250 8.25 -10.71 -12.97
C ARG A 250 8.04 -12.23 -13.03
N THR A 251 7.89 -12.79 -14.21
CA THR A 251 7.69 -14.24 -14.39
C THR A 251 8.91 -15.04 -13.91
N ALA A 252 10.12 -14.60 -14.23
CA ALA A 252 11.34 -15.28 -13.80
C ALA A 252 11.49 -15.27 -12.28
N CYS A 253 11.25 -14.12 -11.63
CA CYS A 253 11.33 -13.98 -10.17
C CYS A 253 10.20 -14.73 -9.45
N LEU A 254 9.00 -14.78 -10.02
CA LEU A 254 7.88 -15.56 -9.49
C LEU A 254 8.22 -17.07 -9.48
N ILE A 255 8.71 -17.61 -10.59
CA ILE A 255 9.14 -19.00 -10.69
C ILE A 255 10.32 -19.29 -9.73
N PHE A 256 11.28 -18.38 -9.63
CA PHE A 256 12.39 -18.55 -8.69
C PHE A 256 11.89 -18.53 -7.23
N GLY A 257 10.95 -17.65 -6.90
CA GLY A 257 10.29 -17.61 -5.60
C GLY A 257 9.61 -18.91 -5.22
N THR A 258 9.00 -19.65 -6.17
CA THR A 258 8.42 -20.97 -5.88
C THR A 258 9.49 -22.00 -5.47
N ARG A 259 10.71 -21.88 -5.97
CA ARG A 259 11.84 -22.75 -5.61
C ARG A 259 12.43 -22.39 -4.25
N VAL A 260 12.44 -21.07 -3.93
CA VAL A 260 12.79 -20.57 -2.60
C VAL A 260 11.76 -21.05 -1.58
N GLY A 261 10.46 -20.95 -1.89
CA GLY A 261 9.35 -21.46 -1.07
C GLY A 261 9.43 -22.98 -0.84
N ALA A 262 9.95 -23.73 -1.81
CA ALA A 262 10.24 -25.17 -1.68
C ALA A 262 11.50 -25.49 -0.85
N GLY A 263 12.23 -24.46 -0.37
CA GLY A 263 13.41 -24.61 0.47
C GLY A 263 14.70 -24.99 -0.27
N TYR A 264 14.74 -24.87 -1.60
CA TYR A 264 15.94 -25.15 -2.38
C TYR A 264 17.01 -24.05 -2.31
N VAL A 265 16.59 -22.80 -2.14
CA VAL A 265 17.48 -21.63 -2.03
C VAL A 265 17.10 -20.85 -0.79
N ASP A 266 18.10 -20.33 -0.07
CA ASP A 266 17.86 -19.42 1.04
C ASP A 266 17.27 -18.10 0.52
N ARG A 267 16.36 -17.51 1.29
CA ARG A 267 15.65 -16.29 0.88
C ARG A 267 16.59 -15.10 0.68
N PHE A 268 17.57 -14.92 1.57
CA PHE A 268 18.52 -13.81 1.46
C PHE A 268 19.47 -14.00 0.30
N GLU A 269 19.93 -15.23 0.08
CA GLU A 269 20.73 -15.59 -1.10
C GLU A 269 19.95 -15.36 -2.39
N ALA A 270 18.66 -15.75 -2.42
CA ALA A 270 17.80 -15.52 -3.57
C ALA A 270 17.56 -14.03 -3.85
N GLN A 271 17.34 -13.21 -2.82
CA GLN A 271 17.16 -11.78 -2.98
C GLN A 271 18.44 -11.12 -3.51
N LYS A 272 19.59 -11.47 -2.96
CA LYS A 272 20.89 -10.99 -3.45
C LYS A 272 21.11 -11.39 -4.91
N GLU A 273 20.84 -12.64 -5.27
CA GLU A 273 20.96 -13.13 -6.64
C GLU A 273 20.07 -12.34 -7.62
N VAL A 274 18.82 -12.02 -7.20
CA VAL A 274 17.88 -11.20 -7.97
C VAL A 274 18.44 -9.79 -8.20
N GLU A 275 18.94 -9.16 -7.16
CA GLU A 275 19.48 -7.79 -7.26
C GLU A 275 20.73 -7.74 -8.14
N ASP A 276 21.65 -8.67 -7.96
CA ASP A 276 22.89 -8.76 -8.75
C ASP A 276 22.57 -8.97 -10.24
N MET A 277 21.62 -9.84 -10.54
CA MET A 277 21.20 -10.11 -11.92
C MET A 277 20.46 -8.92 -12.57
N VAL A 278 19.63 -8.18 -11.83
CA VAL A 278 18.98 -6.97 -12.34
C VAL A 278 20.01 -5.88 -12.63
N ARG A 279 20.99 -5.69 -11.73
CA ARG A 279 22.05 -4.68 -11.91
C ARG A 279 23.00 -5.01 -13.06
N SER A 280 23.28 -6.28 -13.29
CA SER A 280 24.20 -6.73 -14.35
C SER A 280 23.55 -6.83 -15.74
N ASN A 281 22.22 -6.80 -15.83
CA ASN A 281 21.52 -6.90 -17.12
C ASN A 281 21.43 -5.51 -17.79
N GLN A 282 22.06 -5.35 -18.96
CA GLN A 282 22.13 -4.08 -19.68
C GLN A 282 20.76 -3.46 -20.06
N TYR A 283 19.70 -4.27 -20.18
CA TYR A 283 18.35 -3.81 -20.51
C TYR A 283 17.55 -3.38 -19.28
N LEU A 284 17.94 -3.85 -18.08
CA LEU A 284 17.32 -3.53 -16.80
C LEU A 284 18.08 -2.42 -16.06
N ALA A 285 19.37 -2.22 -16.36
CA ALA A 285 20.23 -1.28 -15.67
C ALA A 285 19.76 0.18 -15.73
N LYS A 286 19.02 0.58 -16.76
CA LYS A 286 18.51 1.96 -16.91
C LYS A 286 17.34 2.30 -15.97
N GLY A 287 16.74 1.34 -15.30
CA GLY A 287 15.61 1.51 -14.39
C GLY A 287 15.70 0.63 -13.15
N VAL A 288 16.91 0.46 -12.60
CA VAL A 288 17.25 -0.52 -11.55
C VAL A 288 16.28 -0.51 -10.38
N SER A 289 15.95 0.65 -9.82
CA SER A 289 15.07 0.72 -8.63
C SER A 289 13.67 0.15 -8.90
N GLY A 290 13.05 0.51 -10.02
CA GLY A 290 11.73 0.01 -10.41
C GLY A 290 11.75 -1.49 -10.74
N TYR A 291 12.84 -1.97 -11.35
CA TYR A 291 12.99 -3.40 -11.66
C TYR A 291 13.27 -4.22 -10.39
N ILE A 292 14.08 -3.74 -9.45
CA ILE A 292 14.31 -4.40 -8.16
C ILE A 292 13.01 -4.50 -7.37
N THR A 293 12.20 -3.43 -7.32
CA THR A 293 10.87 -3.45 -6.67
C THR A 293 9.97 -4.52 -7.28
N THR A 294 9.87 -4.57 -8.61
CA THR A 294 9.08 -5.60 -9.33
C THR A 294 9.61 -7.01 -9.05
N ALA A 295 10.92 -7.19 -9.05
CA ALA A 295 11.57 -8.47 -8.84
C ALA A 295 11.36 -9.00 -7.42
N ASN A 296 11.55 -8.16 -6.41
CA ASN A 296 11.34 -8.51 -5.00
C ASN A 296 9.87 -8.84 -4.71
N TRP A 297 8.94 -8.06 -5.27
CA TRP A 297 7.53 -8.39 -5.18
C TRP A 297 7.22 -9.76 -5.77
N ALA A 298 7.70 -10.06 -6.98
CA ALA A 298 7.44 -11.34 -7.65
C ALA A 298 8.11 -12.52 -6.95
N LEU A 299 9.31 -12.34 -6.41
CA LEU A 299 9.99 -13.34 -5.60
C LEU A 299 9.13 -13.69 -4.36
N ASN A 300 8.63 -12.70 -3.66
CA ASN A 300 7.78 -12.88 -2.48
C ASN A 300 6.43 -13.54 -2.83
N GLU A 301 5.83 -13.22 -3.97
CA GLU A 301 4.61 -13.90 -4.42
C GLU A 301 4.87 -15.38 -4.74
N GLY A 302 5.99 -15.69 -5.38
CA GLY A 302 6.38 -17.07 -5.65
C GLY A 302 6.61 -17.92 -4.39
N LEU A 303 7.12 -17.33 -3.31
CA LEU A 303 7.29 -18.01 -2.02
C LEU A 303 5.99 -18.63 -1.48
N LYS A 304 4.85 -18.05 -1.81
CA LYS A 304 3.53 -18.50 -1.34
C LYS A 304 3.04 -19.79 -1.99
N THR A 305 3.62 -20.14 -3.14
CA THR A 305 3.25 -21.32 -3.95
C THR A 305 4.48 -22.20 -4.21
N PRO A 306 4.98 -22.94 -3.20
CA PRO A 306 6.15 -23.81 -3.35
C PRO A 306 5.99 -24.81 -4.49
N ASN A 307 7.03 -24.96 -5.31
CA ASN A 307 7.06 -25.91 -6.41
C ASN A 307 8.33 -26.76 -6.31
N TYR A 308 8.14 -28.06 -6.11
CA TYR A 308 9.20 -29.05 -5.92
C TYR A 308 9.69 -29.61 -7.26
N TYR A 309 10.97 -29.94 -7.34
CA TYR A 309 11.49 -30.72 -8.45
C TYR A 309 11.07 -32.20 -8.27
N ASN A 310 10.59 -32.80 -9.33
CA ASN A 310 10.35 -34.24 -9.43
C ASN A 310 11.66 -34.98 -9.60
#